data_438e2761d280e10772bfe7066953d7b6
#
_entry.id   438e2761d280e10772bfe7066953d7b6
#
_cell.length_a   1.000
_cell.length_b   1.000
_cell.length_c   1.000
_cell.angle_alpha   90.00
_cell.angle_beta   90.00
_cell.angle_gamma   90.00
#
_symmetry.space_group_name_H-M   'P 1'
#
loop_
_entity.id
_entity.type
_entity.pdbx_description
1 polymer ?
#
loop_
_entity_poly.entity_id
_entity_poly.type
_entity_poly.pdbx_seq_one_letter_code
_entity_poly.pdbx_strand_id
1 'polypeptide(L)'
;MNDHNILPVEQAVDLGVSVDREMKFSLYIANISCKAHKRANLITRCFHSQNIQSLVLSYKVYVRPILEYSSVSWNPYLIKDIKAIESVQRRFTKRLPGIEKLTYHQRLSILELDSLELRRVRADLLFTYQTGVSRKRYNMESLLLQTTNRK
;
A
#
# COMPACT_ATOMS: atom_id res chain seq x y z
N MET A 1 28.81 32.57 3.26
CA MET A 1 28.00 31.37 2.90
C MET A 1 28.51 30.25 3.74
N ASN A 2 27.72 29.76 4.71
CA ASN A 2 28.13 28.62 5.55
C ASN A 2 27.86 27.34 4.77
N ASP A 3 28.93 26.70 4.32
CA ASP A 3 28.86 25.33 3.76
C ASP A 3 28.48 24.34 4.89
N HIS A 4 27.19 24.12 5.05
CA HIS A 4 26.73 23.02 5.87
C HIS A 4 26.99 21.70 5.13
N ASN A 5 28.05 21.03 5.56
CA ASN A 5 28.39 19.70 5.06
C ASN A 5 27.29 18.73 5.50
N ILE A 6 26.39 18.36 4.59
CA ILE A 6 25.32 17.39 4.84
C ILE A 6 25.96 16.02 4.90
N LEU A 7 26.01 15.45 6.10
CA LEU A 7 26.51 14.09 6.28
C LEU A 7 25.55 13.07 5.65
N PRO A 8 26.03 12.08 4.92
CA PRO A 8 25.20 11.03 4.36
C PRO A 8 24.57 10.19 5.49
N VAL A 9 23.26 10.10 5.50
CA VAL A 9 22.50 9.31 6.46
C VAL A 9 22.19 7.93 5.85
N GLU A 10 22.38 6.86 6.59
CA GLU A 10 22.11 5.50 6.10
C GLU A 10 20.62 5.22 5.92
N GLN A 11 19.78 5.87 6.69
CA GLN A 11 18.33 5.73 6.63
C GLN A 11 17.65 7.06 6.93
N ALA A 12 16.66 7.42 6.12
CA ALA A 12 15.82 8.59 6.32
C ALA A 12 14.34 8.19 6.39
N VAL A 13 13.54 8.97 7.10
CA VAL A 13 12.08 8.81 7.11
C VAL A 13 11.47 10.02 6.41
N ASP A 14 10.79 9.77 5.31
CA ASP A 14 10.06 10.79 4.57
C ASP A 14 8.57 10.44 4.54
N LEU A 15 7.72 11.37 4.98
CA LEU A 15 6.26 11.22 5.08
C LEU A 15 5.82 9.87 5.71
N GLY A 16 6.60 9.36 6.69
CA GLY A 16 6.34 8.11 7.37
C GLY A 16 6.83 6.84 6.64
N VAL A 17 7.46 6.99 5.48
CA VAL A 17 8.13 5.90 4.75
C VAL A 17 9.62 5.92 5.08
N SER A 18 10.15 4.81 5.58
CA SER A 18 11.59 4.67 5.81
C SER A 18 12.28 4.29 4.51
N VAL A 19 13.19 5.15 4.08
CA VAL A 19 14.00 4.97 2.87
C VAL A 19 15.42 4.62 3.29
N ASP A 20 15.96 3.52 2.80
CA ASP A 20 17.36 3.16 2.92
C ASP A 20 18.19 3.71 1.75
N ARG A 21 19.50 3.72 1.90
CA ARG A 21 20.44 4.23 0.89
C ARG A 21 20.33 3.47 -0.45
N GLU A 22 19.87 2.23 -0.41
CA GLU A 22 19.73 1.37 -1.60
C GLU A 22 18.31 1.33 -2.17
N MET A 23 17.37 2.08 -1.58
CA MET A 23 15.96 2.16 -2.00
C MET A 23 15.26 0.79 -2.03
N LYS A 24 15.67 -0.15 -1.18
CA LYS A 24 15.12 -1.52 -1.15
C LYS A 24 13.81 -1.66 -0.42
N PHE A 25 13.47 -0.77 0.48
CA PHE A 25 12.24 -0.74 1.30
C PHE A 25 11.92 -2.03 2.09
N SER A 26 12.77 -3.06 2.06
CA SER A 26 12.48 -4.35 2.73
C SER A 26 12.27 -4.20 4.23
N LEU A 27 13.04 -3.32 4.89
CA LEU A 27 12.88 -3.04 6.33
C LEU A 27 11.56 -2.33 6.61
N TYR A 28 11.20 -1.35 5.79
CA TYR A 28 9.91 -0.67 5.88
C TYR A 28 8.75 -1.65 5.72
N ILE A 29 8.81 -2.52 4.70
CA ILE A 29 7.79 -3.54 4.43
C ILE A 29 7.65 -4.52 5.60
N ALA A 30 8.76 -4.96 6.20
CA ALA A 30 8.73 -5.79 7.38
C ALA A 30 8.04 -5.08 8.55
N ASN A 31 8.32 -3.80 8.77
CA ASN A 31 7.72 -2.99 9.82
C ASN A 31 6.21 -2.79 9.63
N ILE A 32 5.75 -2.42 8.42
CA ILE A 32 4.31 -2.23 8.15
C ILE A 32 3.57 -3.58 8.23
N SER A 33 4.17 -4.67 7.76
CA SER A 33 3.59 -6.01 7.87
C SER A 33 3.43 -6.43 9.34
N CYS A 34 4.42 -6.16 10.18
CA CYS A 34 4.35 -6.41 11.62
C CYS A 34 3.24 -5.58 12.29
N LYS A 35 3.16 -4.27 11.99
CA LYS A 35 2.10 -3.38 12.49
C LYS A 35 0.72 -3.87 12.07
N ALA A 36 0.56 -4.26 10.80
CA ALA A 36 -0.68 -4.78 10.26
C ALA A 36 -1.09 -6.11 10.90
N HIS A 37 -0.15 -7.03 11.14
CA HIS A 37 -0.42 -8.27 11.87
C HIS A 37 -0.90 -8.01 13.30
N LYS A 38 -0.26 -7.09 14.03
CA LYS A 38 -0.69 -6.69 15.37
C LYS A 38 -2.12 -6.15 15.36
N ARG A 39 -2.45 -5.28 14.41
CA ARG A 39 -3.78 -4.70 14.26
C ARG A 39 -4.83 -5.76 13.88
N ALA A 40 -4.51 -6.65 12.96
CA ALA A 40 -5.38 -7.76 12.57
C ALA A 40 -5.66 -8.71 13.75
N ASN A 41 -4.64 -9.01 14.57
CA ASN A 41 -4.81 -9.81 15.77
C ASN A 41 -5.70 -9.12 16.81
N LEU A 42 -5.58 -7.78 16.96
CA LEU A 42 -6.43 -7.02 17.86
C LEU A 42 -7.91 -7.10 17.42
N ILE A 43 -8.19 -6.93 16.12
CA ILE A 43 -9.55 -7.03 15.58
C ILE A 43 -10.16 -8.40 15.93
N THR A 44 -9.44 -9.51 15.64
CA THR A 44 -9.95 -10.86 15.92
C THR A 44 -10.16 -11.16 17.41
N ARG A 45 -9.51 -10.43 18.32
CA ARG A 45 -9.69 -10.58 19.76
C ARG A 45 -10.83 -9.72 20.32
N CYS A 46 -10.96 -8.50 19.82
CA CYS A 46 -11.92 -7.52 20.35
C CYS A 46 -13.35 -7.77 19.84
N PHE A 47 -13.50 -8.31 18.63
CA PHE A 47 -14.81 -8.59 18.09
C PHE A 47 -15.34 -9.94 18.59
N HIS A 48 -16.23 -9.88 19.59
CA HIS A 48 -16.99 -11.04 20.07
C HIS A 48 -18.01 -11.53 19.02
N SER A 49 -18.49 -10.63 18.16
CA SER A 49 -19.36 -10.97 17.06
C SER A 49 -18.57 -11.72 15.98
N GLN A 50 -18.96 -12.95 15.72
CA GLN A 50 -18.39 -13.76 14.65
C GLN A 50 -18.97 -13.39 13.26
N ASN A 51 -19.56 -12.21 13.12
CA ASN A 51 -20.06 -11.73 11.85
C ASN A 51 -18.89 -11.44 10.90
N ILE A 52 -18.77 -12.26 9.86
CA ILE A 52 -17.72 -12.18 8.87
C ILE A 52 -17.69 -10.80 8.20
N GLN A 53 -18.85 -10.24 7.86
CA GLN A 53 -18.94 -8.94 7.18
C GLN A 53 -18.34 -7.82 8.04
N SER A 54 -18.65 -7.79 9.35
CA SER A 54 -18.10 -6.81 10.28
C SER A 54 -16.58 -6.96 10.45
N LEU A 55 -16.09 -8.20 10.51
CA LEU A 55 -14.65 -8.47 10.60
C LEU A 55 -13.92 -8.04 9.33
N VAL A 56 -14.47 -8.34 8.15
CA VAL A 56 -13.92 -7.93 6.85
C VAL A 56 -13.95 -6.41 6.69
N LEU A 57 -15.04 -5.76 7.11
CA LEU A 57 -15.11 -4.29 7.12
C LEU A 57 -14.03 -3.69 8.02
N SER A 58 -13.88 -4.22 9.23
CA SER A 58 -12.82 -3.78 10.16
C SER A 58 -11.43 -3.98 9.59
N TYR A 59 -11.18 -5.08 8.88
CA TYR A 59 -9.94 -5.31 8.15
C TYR A 59 -9.72 -4.24 7.07
N LYS A 60 -10.74 -3.98 6.25
CA LYS A 60 -10.67 -2.97 5.17
C LYS A 60 -10.38 -1.56 5.71
N VAL A 61 -10.90 -1.22 6.89
CA VAL A 61 -10.76 0.12 7.49
C VAL A 61 -9.48 0.27 8.30
N TYR A 62 -9.10 -0.72 9.11
CA TYR A 62 -8.03 -0.56 10.09
C TYR A 62 -6.71 -1.26 9.77
N VAL A 63 -6.72 -2.28 8.91
CA VAL A 63 -5.51 -3.06 8.59
C VAL A 63 -4.99 -2.74 7.21
N ARG A 64 -5.87 -2.78 6.21
CA ARG A 64 -5.48 -2.59 4.81
C ARG A 64 -4.80 -1.24 4.53
N PRO A 65 -5.23 -0.09 5.10
CA PRO A 65 -4.56 1.18 4.86
C PRO A 65 -3.09 1.20 5.31
N ILE A 66 -2.74 0.42 6.35
CA ILE A 66 -1.34 0.31 6.81
C ILE A 66 -0.46 -0.33 5.72
N LEU A 67 -1.03 -1.26 4.94
CA LEU A 67 -0.34 -2.02 3.89
C LEU A 67 -0.36 -1.35 2.52
N GLU A 68 -1.21 -0.33 2.34
CA GLU A 68 -1.42 0.35 1.06
C GLU A 68 -0.94 1.81 1.07
N TYR A 69 -0.66 2.38 2.24
CA TYR A 69 -0.20 3.75 2.36
C TYR A 69 1.05 4.01 1.52
N SER A 70 0.97 4.96 0.60
CA SER A 70 2.08 5.36 -0.30
C SER A 70 2.70 4.20 -1.11
N SER A 71 1.90 3.15 -1.42
CA SER A 71 2.41 1.94 -2.06
C SER A 71 3.08 2.19 -3.42
N VAL A 72 2.69 3.25 -4.11
CA VAL A 72 3.31 3.68 -5.38
C VAL A 72 4.79 4.04 -5.20
N SER A 73 5.19 4.56 -4.02
CA SER A 73 6.57 4.97 -3.76
C SER A 73 7.49 3.81 -3.40
N TRP A 74 6.96 2.75 -2.78
CA TRP A 74 7.76 1.64 -2.25
C TRP A 74 7.34 0.26 -2.78
N ASN A 75 6.59 0.19 -3.89
CA ASN A 75 6.06 -1.06 -4.42
C ASN A 75 7.15 -2.14 -4.51
N PRO A 76 7.00 -3.28 -3.79
CA PRO A 76 8.06 -4.27 -3.69
C PRO A 76 8.23 -5.05 -5.00
N TYR A 77 9.48 -5.23 -5.41
CA TYR A 77 9.85 -6.11 -6.52
C TYR A 77 10.37 -7.47 -6.05
N LEU A 78 10.77 -7.57 -4.77
CA LEU A 78 11.25 -8.83 -4.21
C LEU A 78 10.08 -9.73 -3.79
N ILE A 79 10.10 -10.98 -4.23
CA ILE A 79 9.07 -11.99 -3.92
C ILE A 79 8.88 -12.17 -2.41
N LYS A 80 9.97 -12.09 -1.61
CA LYS A 80 9.91 -12.17 -0.14
C LYS A 80 9.03 -11.08 0.46
N ASP A 81 9.14 -9.85 -0.05
CA ASP A 81 8.44 -8.68 0.46
C ASP A 81 6.97 -8.70 0.02
N ILE A 82 6.70 -9.10 -1.24
CA ILE A 82 5.34 -9.33 -1.74
C ILE A 82 4.63 -10.39 -0.86
N LYS A 83 5.30 -11.51 -0.59
CA LYS A 83 4.78 -12.57 0.28
C LYS A 83 4.56 -12.10 1.71
N ALA A 84 5.44 -11.26 2.26
CA ALA A 84 5.31 -10.71 3.61
C ALA A 84 4.03 -9.88 3.75
N ILE A 85 3.75 -8.98 2.81
CA ILE A 85 2.53 -8.16 2.79
C ILE A 85 1.29 -9.05 2.63
N GLU A 86 1.30 -9.95 1.65
CA GLU A 86 0.16 -10.84 1.36
C GLU A 86 -0.14 -11.81 2.51
N SER A 87 0.88 -12.17 3.31
CA SER A 87 0.73 -13.05 4.47
C SER A 87 -0.24 -12.50 5.51
N VAL A 88 -0.33 -11.17 5.64
CA VAL A 88 -1.25 -10.50 6.58
C VAL A 88 -2.69 -10.83 6.21
N GLN A 89 -3.08 -10.63 4.95
CA GLN A 89 -4.42 -10.89 4.46
C GLN A 89 -4.72 -12.39 4.47
N ARG A 90 -3.76 -13.21 4.05
CA ARG A 90 -3.88 -14.67 4.05
C ARG A 90 -4.14 -15.21 5.47
N ARG A 91 -3.40 -14.71 6.47
CA ARG A 91 -3.55 -15.13 7.86
C ARG A 91 -4.84 -14.62 8.48
N PHE A 92 -5.24 -13.38 8.20
CA PHE A 92 -6.50 -12.83 8.66
C PHE A 92 -7.69 -13.62 8.12
N THR A 93 -7.77 -13.81 6.80
CA THR A 93 -8.88 -14.52 6.16
C THR A 93 -8.96 -15.99 6.58
N LYS A 94 -7.85 -16.63 6.95
CA LYS A 94 -7.84 -18.01 7.44
C LYS A 94 -8.50 -18.18 8.82
N ARG A 95 -8.62 -17.10 9.58
CA ARG A 95 -9.20 -17.12 10.93
C ARG A 95 -10.69 -16.77 10.96
N LEU A 96 -11.26 -16.44 9.81
CA LEU A 96 -12.68 -16.13 9.73
C LEU A 96 -13.51 -17.40 9.82
N PRO A 97 -14.59 -17.41 10.66
CA PRO A 97 -15.39 -18.59 10.87
C PRO A 97 -16.04 -19.10 9.58
N GLY A 98 -16.08 -20.42 9.41
CA GLY A 98 -16.76 -21.09 8.30
C GLY A 98 -15.98 -21.15 6.98
N ILE A 99 -14.84 -20.48 6.84
CA ILE A 99 -14.02 -20.48 5.61
C ILE A 99 -12.57 -20.91 5.83
N GLU A 100 -12.22 -21.41 7.01
CA GLU A 100 -10.84 -21.74 7.40
C GLU A 100 -10.21 -22.83 6.53
N LYS A 101 -11.05 -23.81 6.08
CA LYS A 101 -10.63 -24.97 5.29
C LYS A 101 -10.46 -24.67 3.80
N LEU A 102 -10.95 -23.52 3.35
CA LEU A 102 -10.89 -23.12 1.95
C LEU A 102 -9.49 -22.64 1.55
N THR A 103 -9.17 -22.80 0.26
CA THR A 103 -7.96 -22.22 -0.32
C THR A 103 -7.99 -20.70 -0.25
N TYR A 104 -6.81 -20.05 -0.31
CA TYR A 104 -6.73 -18.59 -0.23
C TYR A 104 -7.56 -17.89 -1.31
N HIS A 105 -7.48 -18.37 -2.55
CA HIS A 105 -8.25 -17.80 -3.67
C HIS A 105 -9.76 -17.94 -3.47
N GLN A 106 -10.24 -19.09 -3.00
CA GLN A 106 -11.66 -19.27 -2.69
C GLN A 106 -12.13 -18.31 -1.59
N ARG A 107 -11.32 -18.15 -0.53
CA ARG A 107 -11.64 -17.17 0.52
C ARG A 107 -11.75 -15.76 -0.02
N LEU A 108 -10.80 -15.32 -0.88
CA LEU A 108 -10.85 -13.99 -1.49
C LEU A 108 -12.12 -13.80 -2.33
N SER A 109 -12.49 -14.81 -3.13
CA SER A 109 -13.71 -14.77 -3.95
C SER A 109 -14.98 -14.62 -3.09
N ILE A 110 -15.12 -15.42 -2.02
CA ILE A 110 -16.29 -15.35 -1.12
C ILE A 110 -16.36 -14.02 -0.37
N LEU A 111 -15.22 -13.48 0.02
CA LEU A 111 -15.12 -12.21 0.79
C LEU A 111 -15.12 -10.96 -0.10
N GLU A 112 -15.18 -11.13 -1.41
CA GLU A 112 -15.07 -10.04 -2.39
C GLU A 112 -13.83 -9.16 -2.12
N LEU A 113 -12.71 -9.84 -1.90
CA LEU A 113 -11.41 -9.20 -1.68
C LEU A 113 -10.47 -9.48 -2.85
N ASP A 114 -9.84 -8.44 -3.35
CA ASP A 114 -8.68 -8.58 -4.23
C ASP A 114 -7.43 -8.96 -3.43
N SER A 115 -6.46 -9.60 -4.07
CA SER A 115 -5.13 -9.74 -3.47
C SER A 115 -4.48 -8.35 -3.31
N LEU A 116 -3.63 -8.22 -2.29
CA LEU A 116 -2.92 -6.94 -2.05
C LEU A 116 -1.95 -6.62 -3.19
N GLU A 117 -1.41 -7.63 -3.87
CA GLU A 117 -0.60 -7.47 -5.07
C GLU A 117 -1.39 -6.83 -6.21
N LEU A 118 -2.57 -7.38 -6.55
CA LEU A 118 -3.44 -6.84 -7.60
C LEU A 118 -3.86 -5.40 -7.30
N ARG A 119 -4.14 -5.09 -6.04
CA ARG A 119 -4.52 -3.74 -5.62
C ARG A 119 -3.39 -2.74 -5.81
N ARG A 120 -2.14 -3.13 -5.50
CA ARG A 120 -0.97 -2.27 -5.75
C ARG A 120 -0.76 -2.02 -7.25
N VAL A 121 -0.84 -3.06 -8.07
CA VAL A 121 -0.75 -2.90 -9.53
C VAL A 121 -1.81 -1.94 -10.06
N ARG A 122 -3.06 -2.05 -9.57
CA ARG A 122 -4.12 -1.10 -9.94
C ARG A 122 -3.81 0.33 -9.49
N ALA A 123 -3.27 0.51 -8.28
CA ALA A 123 -2.88 1.83 -7.78
C ALA A 123 -1.76 2.45 -8.64
N ASP A 124 -0.76 1.68 -9.02
CA ASP A 124 0.33 2.11 -9.88
C ASP A 124 -0.18 2.53 -11.27
N LEU A 125 -1.06 1.73 -11.87
CA LEU A 125 -1.67 2.06 -13.16
C LEU A 125 -2.50 3.34 -13.10
N LEU A 126 -3.32 3.50 -12.05
CA LEU A 126 -4.12 4.71 -11.86
C LEU A 126 -3.25 5.95 -11.66
N PHE A 127 -2.19 5.84 -10.86
CA PHE A 127 -1.23 6.91 -10.64
C PHE A 127 -0.53 7.31 -11.93
N THR A 128 -0.05 6.34 -12.71
CA THR A 128 0.61 6.58 -13.99
C THR A 128 -0.34 7.25 -15.00
N TYR A 129 -1.59 6.80 -15.05
CA TYR A 129 -2.60 7.42 -15.91
C TYR A 129 -2.89 8.86 -15.51
N GLN A 130 -3.11 9.12 -14.21
CA GLN A 130 -3.39 10.46 -13.70
C GLN A 130 -2.24 11.43 -13.94
N THR A 131 -0.99 11.01 -13.69
CA THR A 131 0.19 11.84 -13.96
C THR A 131 0.39 12.11 -15.45
N GLY A 132 0.16 11.12 -16.30
CA GLY A 132 0.23 11.26 -17.76
C GLY A 132 -0.81 12.24 -18.32
N VAL A 133 -2.05 12.18 -17.83
CA VAL A 133 -3.13 13.09 -18.21
C VAL A 133 -2.87 14.51 -17.71
N SER A 134 -2.44 14.65 -16.45
CA SER A 134 -2.11 15.95 -15.87
C SER A 134 -0.97 16.63 -16.65
N ARG A 135 0.09 15.89 -16.98
CA ARG A 135 1.22 16.42 -17.77
C ARG A 135 0.79 16.92 -19.14
N LYS A 136 -0.11 16.19 -19.83
CA LYS A 136 -0.67 16.64 -21.11
C LYS A 136 -1.49 17.91 -20.97
N ARG A 137 -2.26 18.05 -19.89
CA ARG A 137 -3.06 19.26 -19.61
C ARG A 137 -2.17 20.48 -19.38
N TYR A 138 -1.15 20.37 -18.52
CA TYR A 138 -0.20 21.46 -18.27
C TYR A 138 0.52 21.91 -19.55
N ASN A 139 0.95 20.96 -20.39
CA ASN A 139 1.59 21.30 -21.67
C ASN A 139 0.63 22.03 -22.62
N MET A 140 -0.64 21.67 -22.63
CA MET A 140 -1.65 22.32 -23.48
C MET A 140 -1.98 23.74 -22.97
N GLU A 141 -2.12 23.95 -21.67
CA GLU A 141 -2.34 25.26 -21.08
C GLU A 141 -1.14 26.20 -21.29
N SER A 142 0.08 25.72 -21.13
CA SER A 142 1.30 26.51 -21.38
C SER A 142 1.43 26.92 -22.85
N LEU A 143 1.04 26.05 -23.78
CA LEU A 143 1.01 26.39 -25.22
C LEU A 143 -0.06 27.46 -25.54
N LEU A 144 -1.24 27.37 -24.94
CA LEU A 144 -2.31 28.34 -25.10
C LEU A 144 -1.92 29.73 -24.56
N LEU A 145 -1.26 29.77 -23.38
CA LEU A 145 -0.76 31.02 -22.82
C LEU A 145 0.34 31.67 -23.67
N GLN A 146 1.21 30.88 -24.31
CA GLN A 146 2.23 31.38 -25.22
C GLN A 146 1.64 31.94 -26.52
N THR A 147 0.53 31.38 -27.01
CA THR A 147 -0.16 31.89 -28.21
C THR A 147 -0.95 33.18 -27.93
N THR A 148 -1.44 33.37 -26.71
CA THR A 148 -2.20 34.56 -26.32
C THR A 148 -1.31 35.79 -26.10
N ASN A 149 -0.04 35.59 -25.68
CA ASN A 149 0.93 36.65 -25.46
C ASN A 149 1.68 37.13 -26.73
N ARG A 150 1.34 36.61 -27.90
CA ARG A 150 1.93 36.98 -29.19
C ARG A 150 1.03 37.88 -30.08
N LYS A 151 0.01 38.51 -29.48
CA LYS A 151 -0.80 39.52 -30.12
C LYS A 151 -0.54 40.88 -29.45
#